data_8b7dc0f4bba527bad9aaf43ce5847b5d
#
_entry.id   8b7dc0f4bba527bad9aaf43ce5847b5d
#
_cell.length_a   1.000
_cell.length_b   1.000
_cell.length_c   1.000
_cell.angle_alpha   90.00
_cell.angle_beta   90.00
_cell.angle_gamma   90.00
#
_symmetry.space_group_name_H-M   'P 1'
#
loop_
_entity.id
_entity.type
_entity.pdbx_description
1 polymer ?
#
loop_
_entity_poly.entity_id
_entity_poly.type
_entity_poly.pdbx_seq_one_letter_code
_entity_poly.pdbx_strand_id
1 'polypeptide(L)'
;MDEGIKRKKVLIVDDDASIGRILARILKKMDRGYSLALSAEVARRLLKEESFDLILCDIRLPGESGMSLIDYVLSEYPNTAVIMVSGVDDPQTVEKALEIGAYGFIVKPFKTSEVMINISSALRRQSLELWSRIYRESLEQMVAERTAKLQETLDAVIQVVARMVESRDHYTAGHQRRVTELACAMAEKMGFSQDWVKGLRMAGMIHDLGKISVPAEILSKPGRLSDMEFAMIKTHSRAGYDILKDIEFPWPIAKAVYQHHERMDGSGYPQGLKDEEILPEARIMAVADVVEAMASHRPYRPALGTDAALEEVSKNSGVLYDPHAVDTCLSLFRDGGFKFV
;
A
#
# COMPACT_ATOMS: atom_id res chain seq x y z
N MET A 1 21.25 27.01 -2.24
CA MET A 1 22.26 26.66 -3.24
C MET A 1 21.64 27.00 -4.58
N ASP A 2 22.29 27.92 -5.29
CA ASP A 2 21.83 28.55 -6.51
C ASP A 2 22.03 27.54 -7.66
N GLU A 3 21.06 26.62 -7.84
CA GLU A 3 20.99 25.88 -9.11
C GLU A 3 20.58 26.90 -10.15
N GLY A 4 21.57 27.30 -10.97
CA GLY A 4 21.43 28.30 -12.00
C GLY A 4 20.15 28.07 -12.77
N ILE A 5 19.26 29.05 -12.74
CA ILE A 5 17.99 29.08 -13.46
C ILE A 5 18.26 28.76 -14.91
N LYS A 6 18.08 27.50 -15.31
CA LYS A 6 18.31 27.01 -16.67
C LYS A 6 17.46 27.89 -17.60
N ARG A 7 18.11 28.63 -18.47
CA ARG A 7 17.46 29.58 -19.38
C ARG A 7 16.45 28.81 -20.24
N LYS A 8 15.16 29.10 -20.09
CA LYS A 8 14.09 28.45 -20.85
C LYS A 8 14.35 28.55 -22.35
N LYS A 9 14.21 27.44 -23.07
CA LYS A 9 14.52 27.31 -24.49
C LYS A 9 13.24 27.12 -25.29
N VAL A 10 13.11 27.89 -26.39
CA VAL A 10 11.92 27.94 -27.23
C VAL A 10 12.27 27.48 -28.65
N LEU A 11 11.50 26.55 -29.20
CA LEU A 11 11.58 26.20 -30.63
C LEU A 11 10.55 27.03 -31.39
N ILE A 12 11.00 27.73 -32.43
CA ILE A 12 10.15 28.44 -33.38
C ILE A 12 10.02 27.59 -34.62
N VAL A 13 8.80 27.27 -35.03
CA VAL A 13 8.50 26.50 -36.24
C VAL A 13 7.61 27.34 -37.16
N ASP A 14 8.19 27.88 -38.21
CA ASP A 14 7.49 28.78 -39.16
C ASP A 14 8.27 28.74 -40.48
N ASP A 15 7.58 28.54 -41.60
CA ASP A 15 8.21 28.51 -42.94
C ASP A 15 8.57 29.92 -43.42
N ASP A 16 7.94 30.98 -42.87
CA ASP A 16 8.36 32.35 -43.14
C ASP A 16 9.51 32.78 -42.22
N ALA A 17 10.72 32.77 -42.80
CA ALA A 17 11.90 33.23 -42.08
C ALA A 17 11.83 34.65 -41.52
N SER A 18 10.91 35.53 -42.05
CA SER A 18 10.71 36.88 -41.53
C SER A 18 9.96 36.85 -40.20
N ILE A 19 8.92 36.04 -40.10
CA ILE A 19 8.19 35.78 -38.85
C ILE A 19 9.13 35.14 -37.82
N GLY A 20 9.88 34.13 -38.19
CA GLY A 20 10.88 33.50 -37.34
C GLY A 20 11.88 34.51 -36.74
N ARG A 21 12.38 35.46 -37.55
CA ARG A 21 13.28 36.53 -37.08
C ARG A 21 12.60 37.51 -36.12
N ILE A 22 11.32 37.84 -36.33
CA ILE A 22 10.56 38.69 -35.41
C ILE A 22 10.39 38.01 -34.07
N LEU A 23 9.94 36.73 -34.04
CA LEU A 23 9.77 35.95 -32.82
C LEU A 23 11.12 35.77 -32.09
N ALA A 24 12.20 35.48 -32.82
CA ALA A 24 13.54 35.39 -32.25
C ALA A 24 13.98 36.71 -31.55
N ARG A 25 13.68 37.85 -32.15
CA ARG A 25 13.96 39.17 -31.52
C ARG A 25 13.17 39.40 -30.25
N ILE A 26 11.92 38.93 -30.20
CA ILE A 26 11.06 39.03 -29.01
C ILE A 26 11.64 38.13 -27.91
N LEU A 27 12.00 36.88 -28.23
CA LEU A 27 12.61 35.92 -27.27
C LEU A 27 13.94 36.43 -26.71
N LYS A 28 14.79 37.07 -27.54
CA LYS A 28 16.01 37.73 -27.05
C LYS A 28 15.71 38.86 -26.04
N LYS A 29 14.68 39.66 -26.26
CA LYS A 29 14.21 40.71 -25.29
C LYS A 29 13.73 40.09 -23.98
N MET A 30 13.20 38.86 -24.02
CA MET A 30 12.72 38.13 -22.85
C MET A 30 13.85 37.32 -22.18
N ASP A 31 15.10 37.41 -22.65
CA ASP A 31 16.23 36.61 -22.20
C ASP A 31 15.98 35.10 -22.30
N ARG A 32 15.43 34.65 -23.43
CA ARG A 32 15.14 33.24 -23.71
C ARG A 32 16.08 32.71 -24.80
N GLY A 33 16.52 31.43 -24.63
CA GLY A 33 17.19 30.69 -25.71
C GLY A 33 16.17 30.30 -26.77
N TYR A 34 16.60 30.19 -28.03
CA TYR A 34 15.73 29.72 -29.11
C TYR A 34 16.47 28.94 -30.18
N SER A 35 15.73 28.08 -30.89
CA SER A 35 16.13 27.46 -32.14
C SER A 35 15.04 27.71 -33.18
N LEU A 36 15.39 27.68 -34.47
CA LEU A 36 14.50 27.94 -35.60
C LEU A 36 14.39 26.67 -36.47
N ALA A 37 13.16 26.32 -36.85
CA ALA A 37 12.84 25.27 -37.81
C ALA A 37 11.92 25.83 -38.89
N LEU A 38 12.26 25.63 -40.15
CA LEU A 38 11.48 26.10 -41.30
C LEU A 38 10.48 25.06 -41.82
N SER A 39 10.43 23.88 -41.15
CA SER A 39 9.48 22.82 -41.46
C SER A 39 9.28 21.91 -40.26
N ALA A 40 8.19 21.12 -40.29
CA ALA A 40 7.92 20.11 -39.27
C ALA A 40 9.03 19.05 -39.21
N GLU A 41 9.62 18.65 -40.30
CA GLU A 41 10.72 17.69 -40.35
C GLU A 41 11.96 18.20 -39.59
N VAL A 42 12.34 19.46 -39.80
CA VAL A 42 13.46 20.09 -39.09
C VAL A 42 13.11 20.20 -37.57
N ALA A 43 11.88 20.55 -37.24
CA ALA A 43 11.44 20.63 -35.87
C ALA A 43 11.55 19.27 -35.16
N ARG A 44 11.09 18.18 -35.79
CA ARG A 44 11.21 16.81 -35.27
C ARG A 44 12.66 16.38 -35.03
N ARG A 45 13.57 16.76 -35.94
CA ARG A 45 14.99 16.48 -35.75
C ARG A 45 15.55 17.23 -34.54
N LEU A 46 15.28 18.54 -34.43
CA LEU A 46 15.73 19.35 -33.28
C LEU A 46 15.18 18.86 -31.96
N LEU A 47 13.93 18.40 -31.92
CA LEU A 47 13.30 17.82 -30.73
C LEU A 47 13.98 16.52 -30.25
N LYS A 48 14.58 15.76 -31.16
CA LYS A 48 15.38 14.58 -30.79
C LYS A 48 16.78 14.92 -30.27
N GLU A 49 17.33 16.05 -30.71
CA GLU A 49 18.71 16.47 -30.39
C GLU A 49 18.72 17.33 -29.11
N GLU A 50 17.65 18.08 -28.81
CA GLU A 50 17.60 19.09 -27.76
C GLU A 50 16.23 19.11 -27.08
N SER A 51 16.21 19.53 -25.81
CA SER A 51 14.98 19.75 -25.06
C SER A 51 14.51 21.19 -25.17
N PHE A 52 13.20 21.38 -25.36
CA PHE A 52 12.57 22.68 -25.41
C PHE A 52 11.49 22.79 -24.34
N ASP A 53 11.37 23.97 -23.73
CA ASP A 53 10.32 24.27 -22.76
C ASP A 53 9.03 24.71 -23.43
N LEU A 54 9.15 25.32 -24.63
CA LEU A 54 8.02 25.87 -25.39
C LEU A 54 8.27 25.72 -26.88
N ILE A 55 7.21 25.45 -27.63
CA ILE A 55 7.18 25.54 -29.09
C ILE A 55 6.21 26.63 -29.52
N LEU A 56 6.67 27.52 -30.43
CA LEU A 56 5.81 28.42 -31.19
C LEU A 56 5.68 27.81 -32.57
N CYS A 57 4.50 27.29 -32.93
CA CYS A 57 4.30 26.53 -34.16
C CYS A 57 3.29 27.20 -35.08
N ASP A 58 3.66 27.46 -36.33
CA ASP A 58 2.69 27.81 -37.34
C ASP A 58 1.77 26.64 -37.67
N ILE A 59 0.51 26.91 -37.86
CA ILE A 59 -0.49 25.92 -38.28
C ILE A 59 -0.25 25.49 -39.75
N ARG A 60 0.15 26.43 -40.57
CA ARG A 60 0.37 26.21 -42.02
C ARG A 60 1.86 26.01 -42.27
N LEU A 61 2.27 24.79 -42.33
CA LEU A 61 3.65 24.38 -42.72
C LEU A 61 3.63 23.64 -44.04
N PRO A 62 4.67 23.76 -44.88
CA PRO A 62 4.76 23.02 -46.10
C PRO A 62 4.97 21.52 -45.80
N GLY A 63 4.20 20.68 -46.49
CA GLY A 63 4.30 19.23 -46.41
C GLY A 63 3.49 18.61 -45.29
N GLU A 64 3.74 18.95 -44.04
CA GLU A 64 3.01 18.46 -42.86
C GLU A 64 2.27 19.59 -42.15
N SER A 65 1.02 19.36 -41.74
CA SER A 65 0.26 20.34 -40.98
C SER A 65 0.89 20.61 -39.61
N GLY A 66 0.94 21.88 -39.18
CA GLY A 66 1.36 22.26 -37.84
C GLY A 66 0.58 21.55 -36.75
N MET A 67 -0.71 21.25 -36.99
CA MET A 67 -1.55 20.47 -36.06
C MET A 67 -1.01 19.06 -35.84
N SER A 68 -0.54 18.36 -36.91
CA SER A 68 0.06 17.03 -36.79
C SER A 68 1.38 17.07 -36.01
N LEU A 69 2.17 18.13 -36.18
CA LEU A 69 3.38 18.33 -35.38
C LEU A 69 3.04 18.57 -33.89
N ILE A 70 1.99 19.31 -33.61
CA ILE A 70 1.52 19.59 -32.26
C ILE A 70 1.07 18.32 -31.56
N ASP A 71 0.23 17.50 -32.22
CA ASP A 71 -0.19 16.19 -31.68
C ASP A 71 1.03 15.31 -31.33
N TYR A 72 2.00 15.27 -32.22
CA TYR A 72 3.25 14.53 -31.97
C TYR A 72 4.02 15.08 -30.75
N VAL A 73 4.13 16.40 -30.65
CA VAL A 73 4.85 17.03 -29.51
C VAL A 73 4.15 16.77 -28.20
N LEU A 74 2.83 16.90 -28.15
CA LEU A 74 2.05 16.70 -26.92
C LEU A 74 2.10 15.22 -26.47
N SER A 75 2.18 14.28 -27.42
CA SER A 75 2.32 12.85 -27.13
C SER A 75 3.73 12.48 -26.64
N GLU A 76 4.76 12.87 -27.41
CA GLU A 76 6.14 12.41 -27.18
C GLU A 76 6.94 13.30 -26.21
N TYR A 77 6.53 14.56 -26.06
CA TYR A 77 7.22 15.55 -25.23
C TYR A 77 6.24 16.24 -24.26
N PRO A 78 5.60 15.51 -23.32
CA PRO A 78 4.52 16.05 -22.48
C PRO A 78 4.95 17.18 -21.52
N ASN A 79 6.24 17.43 -21.45
CA ASN A 79 6.79 18.53 -20.66
C ASN A 79 7.07 19.80 -21.48
N THR A 80 6.76 19.80 -22.78
CA THR A 80 6.96 20.92 -23.68
C THR A 80 5.62 21.62 -23.93
N ALA A 81 5.50 22.91 -23.56
CA ALA A 81 4.32 23.69 -23.88
C ALA A 81 4.27 24.00 -25.38
N VAL A 82 3.06 24.14 -25.92
CA VAL A 82 2.87 24.51 -27.32
C VAL A 82 1.98 25.73 -27.42
N ILE A 83 2.41 26.76 -28.18
CA ILE A 83 1.60 27.90 -28.59
C ILE A 83 1.52 27.86 -30.12
N MET A 84 0.31 27.97 -30.63
CA MET A 84 0.07 28.07 -32.05
C MET A 84 0.19 29.52 -32.51
N VAL A 85 0.79 29.70 -33.68
CA VAL A 85 0.93 31.00 -34.35
C VAL A 85 0.30 30.86 -35.73
N SER A 86 -0.76 31.63 -36.06
CA SER A 86 -1.50 31.47 -37.31
C SER A 86 -1.99 32.79 -37.88
N GLY A 87 -2.04 32.86 -39.21
CA GLY A 87 -2.69 33.94 -39.95
C GLY A 87 -4.19 33.74 -40.17
N VAL A 88 -4.76 32.63 -39.64
CA VAL A 88 -6.20 32.33 -39.81
C VAL A 88 -6.91 32.61 -38.49
N ASP A 89 -7.85 33.56 -38.53
CA ASP A 89 -8.77 33.84 -37.43
C ASP A 89 -10.02 32.96 -37.61
N ASP A 90 -9.78 31.60 -37.59
CA ASP A 90 -10.87 30.65 -37.64
C ASP A 90 -11.10 30.07 -36.24
N PRO A 91 -12.25 30.39 -35.63
CA PRO A 91 -12.58 29.93 -34.26
C PRO A 91 -12.53 28.43 -34.09
N GLN A 92 -12.92 27.65 -35.12
CA GLN A 92 -12.93 26.17 -35.02
C GLN A 92 -11.50 25.62 -34.94
N THR A 93 -10.55 26.21 -35.66
CA THR A 93 -9.13 25.81 -35.60
C THR A 93 -8.51 26.16 -34.24
N VAL A 94 -8.88 27.31 -33.67
CA VAL A 94 -8.41 27.69 -32.30
C VAL A 94 -8.98 26.78 -31.25
N GLU A 95 -10.29 26.50 -31.30
CA GLU A 95 -10.97 25.60 -30.34
C GLU A 95 -10.36 24.20 -30.37
N LYS A 96 -10.21 23.63 -31.55
CA LYS A 96 -9.58 22.33 -31.76
C LYS A 96 -8.14 22.27 -31.21
N ALA A 97 -7.38 23.33 -31.37
CA ALA A 97 -6.02 23.41 -30.86
C ALA A 97 -5.96 23.40 -29.32
N LEU A 98 -6.88 24.12 -28.69
CA LEU A 98 -7.00 24.15 -27.22
C LEU A 98 -7.48 22.79 -26.69
N GLU A 99 -8.41 22.11 -27.39
CA GLU A 99 -8.90 20.77 -27.03
C GLU A 99 -7.78 19.72 -27.03
N ILE A 100 -6.88 19.77 -28.01
CA ILE A 100 -5.72 18.84 -28.04
C ILE A 100 -4.64 19.19 -27.02
N GLY A 101 -4.75 20.31 -26.31
CA GLY A 101 -3.85 20.66 -25.21
C GLY A 101 -2.84 21.78 -25.48
N ALA A 102 -3.03 22.58 -26.53
CA ALA A 102 -2.19 23.77 -26.74
C ALA A 102 -2.35 24.78 -25.58
N TYR A 103 -1.25 25.41 -25.18
CA TYR A 103 -1.21 26.35 -24.05
C TYR A 103 -1.68 27.75 -24.43
N GLY A 104 -1.76 28.04 -25.73
CA GLY A 104 -2.19 29.33 -26.22
C GLY A 104 -2.20 29.41 -27.73
N PHE A 105 -2.62 30.57 -28.22
CA PHE A 105 -2.76 30.87 -29.62
C PHE A 105 -2.38 32.33 -29.89
N ILE A 106 -1.72 32.63 -31.00
CA ILE A 106 -1.29 33.95 -31.43
C ILE A 106 -1.73 34.16 -32.88
N VAL A 107 -2.51 35.22 -33.14
CA VAL A 107 -2.97 35.57 -34.49
C VAL A 107 -1.98 36.50 -35.18
N LYS A 108 -1.61 36.20 -36.44
CA LYS A 108 -0.83 37.08 -37.32
C LYS A 108 -1.78 38.06 -38.03
N PRO A 109 -1.47 39.39 -38.05
CA PRO A 109 -0.29 40.07 -37.52
C PRO A 109 -0.40 40.33 -36.01
N PHE A 110 0.66 40.08 -35.26
CA PHE A 110 0.66 40.17 -33.79
C PHE A 110 1.50 41.36 -33.29
N LYS A 111 1.17 41.82 -32.09
CA LYS A 111 1.96 42.81 -31.36
C LYS A 111 3.00 42.14 -30.47
N THR A 112 4.15 42.80 -30.28
CA THR A 112 5.23 42.28 -29.41
C THR A 112 4.73 41.94 -27.98
N SER A 113 3.87 42.82 -27.40
CA SER A 113 3.30 42.64 -26.06
C SER A 113 2.43 41.36 -25.97
N GLU A 114 1.63 41.11 -26.99
CA GLU A 114 0.76 39.92 -27.07
C GLU A 114 1.58 38.62 -27.08
N VAL A 115 2.61 38.54 -27.91
CA VAL A 115 3.52 37.42 -27.96
C VAL A 115 4.22 37.18 -26.60
N MET A 116 4.72 38.26 -25.97
CA MET A 116 5.38 38.20 -24.69
C MET A 116 4.44 37.70 -23.58
N ILE A 117 3.18 38.15 -23.54
CA ILE A 117 2.18 37.68 -22.57
C ILE A 117 1.87 36.23 -22.76
N ASN A 118 1.62 35.77 -24.00
CA ASN A 118 1.29 34.39 -24.29
C ASN A 118 2.46 33.44 -23.91
N ILE A 119 3.69 33.77 -24.29
CA ILE A 119 4.88 33.00 -23.93
C ILE A 119 5.04 32.93 -22.40
N SER A 120 4.93 34.05 -21.70
CA SER A 120 5.08 34.09 -20.25
C SER A 120 3.99 33.26 -19.53
N SER A 121 2.76 33.36 -20.00
CA SER A 121 1.63 32.60 -19.46
C SER A 121 1.77 31.10 -19.68
N ALA A 122 2.15 30.70 -20.89
CA ALA A 122 2.36 29.29 -21.22
C ALA A 122 3.51 28.67 -20.42
N LEU A 123 4.65 29.34 -20.33
CA LEU A 123 5.80 28.87 -19.54
C LEU A 123 5.51 28.82 -18.04
N ARG A 124 4.72 29.77 -17.52
CA ARG A 124 4.27 29.75 -16.12
C ARG A 124 3.33 28.58 -15.85
N ARG A 125 2.34 28.36 -16.71
CA ARG A 125 1.38 27.26 -16.60
C ARG A 125 2.11 25.91 -16.68
N GLN A 126 2.98 25.72 -17.67
CA GLN A 126 3.82 24.53 -17.82
C GLN A 126 4.64 24.27 -16.54
N SER A 127 5.30 25.31 -16.01
CA SER A 127 6.09 25.14 -14.78
C SER A 127 5.24 24.72 -13.59
N LEU A 128 4.05 25.28 -13.42
CA LEU A 128 3.13 24.89 -12.34
C LEU A 128 2.63 23.45 -12.50
N GLU A 129 2.32 23.01 -13.71
CA GLU A 129 1.89 21.64 -13.99
C GLU A 129 3.01 20.63 -13.72
N LEU A 130 4.25 20.94 -14.14
CA LEU A 130 5.44 20.12 -13.82
C LEU A 130 5.68 20.03 -12.31
N TRP A 131 5.66 21.17 -11.61
CA TRP A 131 5.83 21.21 -10.15
C TRP A 131 4.74 20.41 -9.44
N SER A 132 3.49 20.55 -9.87
CA SER A 132 2.36 19.79 -9.30
C SER A 132 2.55 18.29 -9.47
N ARG A 133 3.04 17.82 -10.63
CA ARG A 133 3.30 16.42 -10.90
C ARG A 133 4.42 15.88 -10.02
N ILE A 134 5.58 16.52 -10.03
CA ILE A 134 6.74 16.13 -9.21
C ILE A 134 6.38 16.11 -7.72
N TYR A 135 5.65 17.11 -7.27
CA TYR A 135 5.24 17.20 -5.87
C TYR A 135 4.27 16.08 -5.49
N ARG A 136 3.32 15.75 -6.37
CA ARG A 136 2.38 14.63 -6.16
C ARG A 136 3.13 13.30 -6.06
N GLU A 137 4.02 13.01 -7.01
CA GLU A 137 4.83 11.78 -7.02
C GLU A 137 5.67 11.67 -5.74
N SER A 138 6.28 12.78 -5.30
CA SER A 138 7.04 12.83 -4.06
C SER A 138 6.17 12.59 -2.82
N LEU A 139 4.95 13.15 -2.79
CA LEU A 139 4.01 12.92 -1.68
C LEU A 139 3.55 11.46 -1.63
N GLU A 140 3.21 10.86 -2.77
CA GLU A 140 2.80 9.47 -2.87
C GLU A 140 3.90 8.54 -2.36
N GLN A 141 5.15 8.80 -2.75
CA GLN A 141 6.30 8.05 -2.25
C GLN A 141 6.48 8.23 -0.73
N MET A 142 6.44 9.46 -0.22
CA MET A 142 6.56 9.72 1.23
C MET A 142 5.44 9.06 2.02
N VAL A 143 4.20 9.06 1.52
CA VAL A 143 3.07 8.38 2.16
C VAL A 143 3.33 6.88 2.22
N ALA A 144 3.76 6.26 1.11
CA ALA A 144 4.06 4.83 1.06
C ALA A 144 5.18 4.46 2.05
N GLU A 145 6.29 5.22 2.08
CA GLU A 145 7.41 4.99 3.00
C GLU A 145 6.99 5.15 4.47
N ARG A 146 6.21 6.20 4.79
CA ARG A 146 5.74 6.44 6.15
C ARG A 146 4.76 5.37 6.62
N THR A 147 3.87 4.92 5.72
CA THR A 147 2.90 3.85 6.03
C THR A 147 3.63 2.53 6.29
N ALA A 148 4.60 2.16 5.45
CA ALA A 148 5.41 0.96 5.66
C ALA A 148 6.17 1.02 7.00
N LYS A 149 6.80 2.16 7.29
CA LYS A 149 7.54 2.35 8.55
C LYS A 149 6.65 2.29 9.79
N LEU A 150 5.44 2.86 9.70
CA LEU A 150 4.46 2.78 10.77
C LEU A 150 4.04 1.33 11.02
N GLN A 151 3.78 0.57 9.96
CA GLN A 151 3.43 -0.85 10.06
C GLN A 151 4.54 -1.66 10.73
N GLU A 152 5.79 -1.51 10.29
CA GLU A 152 6.95 -2.17 10.95
C GLU A 152 7.04 -1.83 12.44
N THR A 153 6.79 -0.55 12.78
CA THR A 153 6.86 -0.11 14.18
C THR A 153 5.74 -0.73 15.01
N LEU A 154 4.52 -0.81 14.47
CA LEU A 154 3.38 -1.45 15.14
C LEU A 154 3.65 -2.95 15.34
N ASP A 155 4.17 -3.64 14.33
CA ASP A 155 4.51 -5.06 14.44
C ASP A 155 5.58 -5.30 15.51
N ALA A 156 6.58 -4.42 15.59
CA ALA A 156 7.61 -4.49 16.64
C ALA A 156 7.03 -4.26 18.04
N VAL A 157 6.12 -3.30 18.21
CA VAL A 157 5.43 -3.05 19.50
C VAL A 157 4.61 -4.26 19.92
N ILE A 158 3.85 -4.87 19.00
CA ILE A 158 3.07 -6.08 19.27
C ILE A 158 3.98 -7.22 19.72
N GLN A 159 5.12 -7.43 19.05
CA GLN A 159 6.09 -8.44 19.46
C GLN A 159 6.67 -8.16 20.86
N VAL A 160 6.93 -6.92 21.21
CA VAL A 160 7.39 -6.56 22.55
C VAL A 160 6.33 -6.88 23.59
N VAL A 161 5.06 -6.54 23.34
CA VAL A 161 3.93 -6.85 24.23
C VAL A 161 3.79 -8.38 24.40
N ALA A 162 3.84 -9.13 23.30
CA ALA A 162 3.79 -10.60 23.34
C ALA A 162 4.92 -11.17 24.22
N ARG A 163 6.16 -10.74 24.03
CA ARG A 163 7.30 -11.13 24.85
C ARG A 163 7.18 -10.77 26.32
N MET A 164 6.57 -9.62 26.64
CA MET A 164 6.31 -9.21 28.03
C MET A 164 5.34 -10.16 28.71
N VAL A 165 4.32 -10.65 28.02
CA VAL A 165 3.40 -11.67 28.54
C VAL A 165 4.09 -12.99 28.67
N GLU A 166 4.81 -13.46 27.66
CA GLU A 166 5.58 -14.72 27.69
C GLU A 166 6.64 -14.73 28.80
N SER A 167 7.24 -13.58 29.15
CA SER A 167 8.24 -13.51 30.24
C SER A 167 7.67 -13.86 31.61
N ARG A 168 6.35 -13.80 31.80
CA ARG A 168 5.66 -14.22 33.03
C ARG A 168 5.32 -15.72 33.06
N ASP A 169 5.24 -16.34 31.88
CA ASP A 169 5.01 -17.76 31.69
C ASP A 169 6.24 -18.36 30.98
N HIS A 170 7.27 -18.72 31.74
CA HIS A 170 8.59 -19.15 31.27
C HIS A 170 8.57 -20.32 30.29
N TYR A 171 7.44 -21.00 30.15
CA TYR A 171 7.28 -22.18 29.29
C TYR A 171 6.57 -21.89 27.97
N THR A 172 6.11 -20.66 27.79
CA THR A 172 5.43 -20.25 26.53
C THR A 172 6.33 -19.46 25.60
N ALA A 173 7.65 -19.46 25.83
CA ALA A 173 8.59 -18.77 24.94
C ALA A 173 8.41 -19.23 23.48
N GLY A 174 8.01 -18.28 22.61
CA GLY A 174 7.72 -18.52 21.20
C GLY A 174 6.40 -19.24 20.91
N HIS A 175 5.60 -19.60 21.92
CA HIS A 175 4.27 -20.22 21.72
C HIS A 175 3.37 -19.35 20.86
N GLN A 176 3.19 -18.10 21.25
CA GLN A 176 2.32 -17.17 20.52
C GLN A 176 2.73 -17.03 19.04
N ARG A 177 4.04 -16.98 18.77
CA ARG A 177 4.58 -16.94 17.41
C ARG A 177 4.23 -18.23 16.65
N ARG A 178 4.48 -19.40 17.21
CA ARG A 178 4.24 -20.69 16.54
C ARG A 178 2.75 -20.94 16.30
N VAL A 179 1.88 -20.62 17.27
CA VAL A 179 0.41 -20.64 17.09
C VAL A 179 0.00 -19.73 15.95
N THR A 180 0.51 -18.51 15.93
CA THR A 180 0.21 -17.52 14.88
C THR A 180 0.67 -17.99 13.50
N GLU A 181 1.88 -18.54 13.39
CA GLU A 181 2.42 -19.08 12.15
C GLU A 181 1.54 -20.21 11.59
N LEU A 182 1.11 -21.14 12.43
CA LEU A 182 0.21 -22.22 12.04
C LEU A 182 -1.16 -21.68 11.64
N ALA A 183 -1.76 -20.80 12.46
CA ALA A 183 -3.06 -20.22 12.18
C ALA A 183 -3.08 -19.45 10.84
N CYS A 184 -2.04 -18.64 10.57
CA CYS A 184 -1.90 -17.93 9.30
C CYS A 184 -1.74 -18.88 8.12
N ALA A 185 -0.92 -19.93 8.23
CA ALA A 185 -0.75 -20.92 7.17
C ALA A 185 -2.07 -21.67 6.88
N MET A 186 -2.86 -21.96 7.92
CA MET A 186 -4.20 -22.53 7.77
C MET A 186 -5.11 -21.56 7.01
N ALA A 187 -5.18 -20.30 7.42
CA ALA A 187 -6.02 -19.29 6.80
C ALA A 187 -5.66 -19.04 5.33
N GLU A 188 -4.38 -18.97 4.99
CA GLU A 188 -3.90 -18.84 3.61
C GLU A 188 -4.33 -20.04 2.76
N LYS A 189 -4.20 -21.27 3.28
CA LYS A 189 -4.63 -22.48 2.59
C LYS A 189 -6.15 -22.58 2.45
N MET A 190 -6.90 -22.03 3.40
CA MET A 190 -8.36 -21.89 3.33
C MET A 190 -8.83 -20.81 2.32
N GLY A 191 -7.91 -20.02 1.75
CA GLY A 191 -8.22 -19.00 0.74
C GLY A 191 -8.65 -17.64 1.30
N PHE A 192 -8.41 -17.35 2.57
CA PHE A 192 -8.65 -16.02 3.13
C PHE A 192 -7.73 -14.97 2.51
N SER A 193 -8.20 -13.73 2.42
CA SER A 193 -7.42 -12.63 1.85
C SER A 193 -6.20 -12.29 2.72
N GLN A 194 -5.14 -11.74 2.11
CA GLN A 194 -3.95 -11.31 2.84
C GLN A 194 -4.26 -10.26 3.91
N ASP A 195 -5.27 -9.43 3.69
CA ASP A 195 -5.71 -8.44 4.68
C ASP A 195 -6.35 -9.11 5.89
N TRP A 196 -7.20 -10.11 5.67
CA TRP A 196 -7.80 -10.91 6.75
C TRP A 196 -6.72 -11.67 7.55
N VAL A 197 -5.73 -12.27 6.86
CA VAL A 197 -4.60 -12.98 7.51
C VAL A 197 -3.76 -12.03 8.37
N LYS A 198 -3.62 -10.75 8.01
CA LYS A 198 -2.98 -9.75 8.89
C LYS A 198 -3.73 -9.57 10.20
N GLY A 199 -5.06 -9.49 10.15
CA GLY A 199 -5.89 -9.44 11.37
C GLY A 199 -5.71 -10.66 12.27
N LEU A 200 -5.73 -11.86 11.67
CA LEU A 200 -5.50 -13.12 12.38
C LEU A 200 -4.10 -13.17 13.00
N ARG A 201 -3.08 -12.73 12.27
CA ARG A 201 -1.68 -12.64 12.76
C ARG A 201 -1.60 -11.76 14.01
N MET A 202 -2.22 -10.59 13.95
CA MET A 202 -2.24 -9.68 15.10
C MET A 202 -2.98 -10.28 16.29
N ALA A 203 -4.16 -10.87 16.09
CA ALA A 203 -4.91 -11.54 17.15
C ALA A 203 -4.10 -12.71 17.76
N GLY A 204 -3.47 -13.55 16.92
CA GLY A 204 -2.67 -14.67 17.37
C GLY A 204 -1.45 -14.27 18.20
N MET A 205 -0.76 -13.19 17.81
CA MET A 205 0.40 -12.69 18.56
C MET A 205 0.07 -12.21 19.97
N ILE A 206 -1.17 -11.80 20.23
CA ILE A 206 -1.61 -11.24 21.51
C ILE A 206 -2.78 -11.98 22.13
N HIS A 207 -3.14 -13.20 21.66
CA HIS A 207 -4.31 -13.92 22.15
C HIS A 207 -4.26 -14.19 23.66
N ASP A 208 -3.08 -14.38 24.18
CA ASP A 208 -2.78 -14.64 25.58
C ASP A 208 -2.49 -13.38 26.42
N LEU A 209 -2.70 -12.16 25.88
CA LEU A 209 -2.38 -10.89 26.53
C LEU A 209 -2.98 -10.81 27.96
N GLY A 210 -4.18 -11.33 28.13
CA GLY A 210 -4.85 -11.33 29.42
C GLY A 210 -4.20 -12.17 30.53
N LYS A 211 -3.24 -13.05 30.21
CA LYS A 211 -2.44 -13.76 31.22
C LYS A 211 -1.67 -12.82 32.15
N ILE A 212 -1.49 -11.57 31.75
CA ILE A 212 -0.90 -10.54 32.63
C ILE A 212 -1.68 -10.36 33.95
N SER A 213 -2.99 -10.66 33.98
CA SER A 213 -3.85 -10.57 35.15
C SER A 213 -3.80 -11.83 36.02
N VAL A 214 -3.21 -12.92 35.56
CA VAL A 214 -3.09 -14.16 36.31
C VAL A 214 -1.80 -14.16 37.14
N PRO A 215 -1.81 -14.57 38.42
CA PRO A 215 -0.60 -14.69 39.23
C PRO A 215 0.44 -15.61 38.60
N ALA A 216 1.69 -15.17 38.58
CA ALA A 216 2.78 -15.90 37.93
C ALA A 216 3.00 -17.29 38.59
N GLU A 217 2.75 -17.40 39.88
CA GLU A 217 2.85 -18.66 40.67
C GLU A 217 1.87 -19.73 40.15
N ILE A 218 0.71 -19.31 39.59
CA ILE A 218 -0.27 -20.23 39.00
C ILE A 218 0.17 -20.62 37.60
N LEU A 219 0.64 -19.66 36.79
CA LEU A 219 1.09 -19.91 35.42
C LEU A 219 2.31 -20.86 35.37
N SER A 220 3.24 -20.70 36.34
CA SER A 220 4.48 -21.49 36.39
C SER A 220 4.42 -22.66 37.35
N LYS A 221 3.24 -23.02 37.90
CA LYS A 221 3.09 -24.09 38.87
C LYS A 221 3.51 -25.46 38.30
N PRO A 222 4.47 -26.15 38.90
CA PRO A 222 4.80 -27.48 38.49
C PRO A 222 3.72 -28.48 38.98
N GLY A 223 3.10 -29.20 38.05
CA GLY A 223 2.08 -30.20 38.35
C GLY A 223 0.64 -29.76 38.01
N ARG A 224 -0.33 -30.57 38.49
CA ARG A 224 -1.75 -30.31 38.17
C ARG A 224 -2.29 -29.08 38.88
N LEU A 225 -3.04 -28.27 38.15
CA LEU A 225 -3.80 -27.15 38.67
C LEU A 225 -5.04 -27.67 39.41
N SER A 226 -5.42 -27.03 40.52
CA SER A 226 -6.74 -27.22 41.11
C SER A 226 -7.81 -26.57 40.21
N ASP A 227 -9.08 -26.95 40.43
CA ASP A 227 -10.21 -26.38 39.70
C ASP A 227 -10.29 -24.85 39.85
N MET A 228 -9.96 -24.31 41.04
CA MET A 228 -9.93 -22.90 41.30
C MET A 228 -8.80 -22.20 40.55
N GLU A 229 -7.59 -22.76 40.53
CA GLU A 229 -6.45 -22.21 39.76
C GLU A 229 -6.74 -22.23 38.27
N PHE A 230 -7.33 -23.32 37.76
CA PHE A 230 -7.73 -23.42 36.38
C PHE A 230 -8.84 -22.40 36.01
N ALA A 231 -9.81 -22.19 36.93
CA ALA A 231 -10.82 -21.14 36.76
C ALA A 231 -10.18 -19.74 36.67
N MET A 232 -9.12 -19.47 37.46
CA MET A 232 -8.37 -18.21 37.36
C MET A 232 -7.64 -18.08 36.00
N ILE A 233 -7.04 -19.14 35.47
CA ILE A 233 -6.42 -19.08 34.16
C ILE A 233 -7.46 -18.77 33.08
N LYS A 234 -8.65 -19.37 33.12
CA LYS A 234 -9.72 -19.11 32.15
C LYS A 234 -10.13 -17.63 32.06
N THR A 235 -9.87 -16.84 33.12
CA THR A 235 -10.19 -15.41 33.09
C THR A 235 -9.34 -14.61 32.09
N HIS A 236 -8.21 -15.15 31.60
CA HIS A 236 -7.33 -14.41 30.69
C HIS A 236 -8.01 -14.00 29.38
N SER A 237 -8.88 -14.83 28.81
CA SER A 237 -9.60 -14.49 27.58
C SER A 237 -10.45 -13.24 27.78
N ARG A 238 -11.15 -13.13 28.92
CA ARG A 238 -11.93 -11.94 29.29
C ARG A 238 -11.04 -10.74 29.58
N ALA A 239 -9.95 -10.92 30.33
CA ALA A 239 -9.01 -9.86 30.65
C ALA A 239 -8.34 -9.31 29.38
N GLY A 240 -7.95 -10.18 28.44
CA GLY A 240 -7.42 -9.79 27.14
C GLY A 240 -8.42 -8.96 26.32
N TYR A 241 -9.68 -9.40 26.28
CA TYR A 241 -10.76 -8.63 25.65
C TYR A 241 -10.92 -7.25 26.29
N ASP A 242 -10.97 -7.18 27.60
CA ASP A 242 -11.18 -5.91 28.33
C ASP A 242 -10.02 -4.91 28.11
N ILE A 243 -8.80 -5.40 27.87
CA ILE A 243 -7.65 -4.56 27.52
C ILE A 243 -7.77 -4.02 26.07
N LEU A 244 -8.34 -4.81 25.14
CA LEU A 244 -8.29 -4.52 23.70
C LEU A 244 -9.59 -3.89 23.15
N LYS A 245 -10.73 -4.01 23.85
CA LYS A 245 -12.06 -3.66 23.33
C LYS A 245 -12.25 -2.19 22.94
N ASP A 246 -11.50 -1.28 23.58
CA ASP A 246 -11.60 0.16 23.36
C ASP A 246 -10.63 0.65 22.23
N ILE A 247 -9.86 -0.27 21.64
CA ILE A 247 -8.98 0.02 20.51
C ILE A 247 -9.72 -0.25 19.21
N GLU A 248 -9.82 0.76 18.35
CA GLU A 248 -10.41 0.64 17.01
C GLU A 248 -9.46 -0.08 16.05
N PHE A 249 -9.52 -1.40 16.02
CA PHE A 249 -8.82 -2.21 15.03
C PHE A 249 -9.65 -2.34 13.76
N PRO A 250 -9.00 -2.43 12.56
CA PRO A 250 -9.70 -2.75 11.31
C PRO A 250 -10.29 -4.17 11.29
N TRP A 251 -9.86 -5.04 12.20
CA TRP A 251 -10.25 -6.45 12.33
C TRP A 251 -10.81 -6.73 13.72
N PRO A 252 -11.59 -7.79 13.91
CA PRO A 252 -12.25 -8.10 15.20
C PRO A 252 -11.29 -8.70 16.25
N ILE A 253 -10.11 -8.12 16.44
CA ILE A 253 -9.02 -8.67 17.25
C ILE A 253 -9.46 -8.93 18.69
N ALA A 254 -10.07 -7.95 19.34
CA ALA A 254 -10.53 -8.11 20.73
C ALA A 254 -11.51 -9.30 20.88
N LYS A 255 -12.44 -9.45 19.92
CA LYS A 255 -13.38 -10.57 19.92
C LYS A 255 -12.69 -11.91 19.64
N ALA A 256 -11.75 -11.95 18.71
CA ALA A 256 -10.97 -13.16 18.43
C ALA A 256 -10.18 -13.62 19.67
N VAL A 257 -9.54 -12.68 20.37
CA VAL A 257 -8.87 -12.95 21.67
C VAL A 257 -9.86 -13.41 22.73
N TYR A 258 -11.08 -12.89 22.74
CA TYR A 258 -12.10 -13.31 23.70
C TYR A 258 -12.56 -14.74 23.47
N GLN A 259 -12.64 -15.17 22.19
CA GLN A 259 -13.28 -16.43 21.77
C GLN A 259 -12.30 -17.58 21.48
N HIS A 260 -10.98 -17.39 21.55
CA HIS A 260 -10.02 -18.41 21.10
C HIS A 260 -10.05 -19.74 21.88
N HIS A 261 -10.69 -19.75 23.02
CA HIS A 261 -10.94 -20.97 23.80
C HIS A 261 -12.39 -21.47 23.75
N GLU A 262 -13.23 -20.87 22.90
CA GLU A 262 -14.55 -21.43 22.62
C GLU A 262 -14.45 -22.75 21.87
N ARG A 263 -15.47 -23.60 22.00
CA ARG A 263 -15.58 -24.90 21.35
C ARG A 263 -16.90 -24.99 20.60
N MET A 264 -16.92 -25.67 19.46
CA MET A 264 -18.07 -25.73 18.57
C MET A 264 -19.34 -26.26 19.27
N ASP A 265 -19.18 -27.14 20.27
CA ASP A 265 -20.30 -27.71 21.07
C ASP A 265 -20.78 -26.80 22.22
N GLY A 266 -20.10 -25.67 22.48
CA GLY A 266 -20.39 -24.75 23.57
C GLY A 266 -19.76 -25.13 24.90
N SER A 267 -18.91 -26.15 24.95
CA SER A 267 -18.17 -26.53 26.15
C SER A 267 -16.97 -25.63 26.46
N GLY A 268 -16.68 -24.70 25.55
CA GLY A 268 -15.60 -23.72 25.65
C GLY A 268 -15.85 -22.62 26.67
N TYR A 269 -15.00 -21.62 26.69
CA TYR A 269 -15.10 -20.45 27.55
C TYR A 269 -14.59 -19.19 26.84
N PRO A 270 -14.97 -17.99 27.27
CA PRO A 270 -15.71 -17.64 28.48
C PRO A 270 -17.24 -17.52 28.29
N GLN A 271 -17.76 -17.62 27.07
CA GLN A 271 -19.18 -17.36 26.76
C GLN A 271 -19.97 -18.64 26.51
N GLY A 272 -19.33 -19.74 26.17
CA GLY A 272 -19.98 -21.00 25.78
C GLY A 272 -20.69 -20.89 24.42
N LEU A 273 -20.09 -20.15 23.49
CA LEU A 273 -20.60 -19.97 22.12
C LEU A 273 -20.56 -21.28 21.34
N LYS A 274 -21.46 -21.40 20.36
CA LYS A 274 -21.58 -22.60 19.51
C LYS A 274 -21.43 -22.24 18.04
N ASP A 275 -20.89 -23.16 17.30
CA ASP A 275 -20.86 -23.14 15.82
C ASP A 275 -20.54 -21.76 15.25
N GLU A 276 -21.46 -21.20 14.47
CA GLU A 276 -21.26 -19.91 13.77
C GLU A 276 -21.24 -18.67 14.68
N GLU A 277 -21.59 -18.80 15.96
CA GLU A 277 -21.44 -17.72 16.93
C GLU A 277 -19.96 -17.40 17.22
N ILE A 278 -19.07 -18.39 16.97
CA ILE A 278 -17.62 -18.25 17.13
C ILE A 278 -17.03 -17.66 15.86
N LEU A 279 -16.24 -16.60 15.98
CA LEU A 279 -15.56 -15.99 14.85
C LEU A 279 -14.64 -16.98 14.10
N PRO A 280 -14.54 -16.91 12.78
CA PRO A 280 -13.61 -17.77 12.01
C PRO A 280 -12.16 -17.68 12.50
N GLU A 281 -11.70 -16.49 12.88
CA GLU A 281 -10.39 -16.26 13.48
C GLU A 281 -10.19 -17.10 14.75
N ALA A 282 -11.18 -17.11 15.63
CA ALA A 282 -11.13 -17.85 16.88
C ALA A 282 -11.18 -19.36 16.64
N ARG A 283 -11.99 -19.86 15.69
CA ARG A 283 -12.05 -21.28 15.32
C ARG A 283 -10.70 -21.78 14.81
N ILE A 284 -10.03 -21.02 13.92
CA ILE A 284 -8.71 -21.36 13.40
C ILE A 284 -7.66 -21.32 14.53
N MET A 285 -7.69 -20.27 15.36
CA MET A 285 -6.77 -20.14 16.49
C MET A 285 -6.95 -21.28 17.50
N ALA A 286 -8.19 -21.71 17.79
CA ALA A 286 -8.46 -22.81 18.71
C ALA A 286 -7.81 -24.14 18.29
N VAL A 287 -7.76 -24.41 16.98
CA VAL A 287 -7.05 -25.59 16.43
C VAL A 287 -5.54 -25.41 16.54
N ALA A 288 -5.04 -24.26 16.11
CA ALA A 288 -3.60 -23.96 16.10
C ALA A 288 -3.00 -23.96 17.51
N ASP A 289 -3.70 -23.36 18.47
CA ASP A 289 -3.29 -23.32 19.88
C ASP A 289 -3.21 -24.72 20.50
N VAL A 290 -4.21 -25.56 20.30
CA VAL A 290 -4.21 -26.92 20.83
C VAL A 290 -3.09 -27.77 20.20
N VAL A 291 -2.91 -27.67 18.89
CA VAL A 291 -1.85 -28.43 18.20
C VAL A 291 -0.48 -28.01 18.69
N GLU A 292 -0.20 -26.72 18.78
CA GLU A 292 1.07 -26.21 19.31
C GLU A 292 1.26 -26.59 20.80
N ALA A 293 0.23 -26.39 21.61
CA ALA A 293 0.28 -26.69 23.04
C ALA A 293 0.54 -28.17 23.34
N MET A 294 0.08 -29.08 22.51
CA MET A 294 0.33 -30.52 22.64
C MET A 294 1.68 -30.94 22.06
N ALA A 295 2.12 -30.29 21.01
CA ALA A 295 3.41 -30.56 20.36
C ALA A 295 4.60 -30.04 21.18
N SER A 296 4.41 -29.03 22.03
CA SER A 296 5.45 -28.37 22.81
C SER A 296 5.51 -28.86 24.27
N HIS A 297 6.70 -28.71 24.90
CA HIS A 297 6.88 -28.99 26.32
C HIS A 297 6.17 -27.95 27.20
N ARG A 298 5.51 -28.44 28.27
CA ARG A 298 4.91 -27.59 29.29
C ARG A 298 5.36 -27.99 30.69
N PRO A 299 5.31 -27.09 31.74
CA PRO A 299 5.84 -27.37 33.09
C PRO A 299 5.30 -28.65 33.72
N TYR A 300 4.05 -28.92 33.44
CA TYR A 300 3.26 -30.02 34.04
C TYR A 300 3.08 -31.20 33.10
N ARG A 301 3.67 -31.16 31.86
CA ARG A 301 3.53 -32.23 30.87
C ARG A 301 4.64 -32.18 29.80
N PRO A 302 5.38 -33.30 29.58
CA PRO A 302 6.26 -33.38 28.41
C PRO A 302 5.48 -33.24 27.11
N ALA A 303 6.15 -32.83 26.03
CA ALA A 303 5.56 -32.79 24.69
C ALA A 303 5.01 -34.19 24.35
N LEU A 304 3.75 -34.20 23.90
CA LEU A 304 3.13 -35.43 23.39
C LEU A 304 3.54 -35.74 21.95
N GLY A 305 4.11 -34.75 21.27
CA GLY A 305 4.49 -34.82 19.88
C GLY A 305 3.37 -34.34 18.92
N THR A 306 3.77 -34.02 17.71
CA THR A 306 2.86 -33.51 16.67
C THR A 306 1.80 -34.54 16.31
N ASP A 307 2.15 -35.81 16.20
CA ASP A 307 1.20 -36.88 15.81
C ASP A 307 0.06 -37.01 16.81
N ALA A 308 0.33 -36.99 18.10
CA ALA A 308 -0.71 -37.03 19.13
C ALA A 308 -1.60 -35.77 19.12
N ALA A 309 -1.02 -34.62 18.82
CA ALA A 309 -1.78 -33.37 18.68
C ALA A 309 -2.74 -33.39 17.46
N LEU A 310 -2.27 -33.90 16.34
CA LEU A 310 -3.09 -34.05 15.13
C LEU A 310 -4.19 -35.11 15.31
N GLU A 311 -3.93 -36.18 16.03
CA GLU A 311 -4.92 -37.20 16.38
C GLU A 311 -6.03 -36.59 17.27
N GLU A 312 -5.66 -35.78 18.27
CA GLU A 312 -6.62 -35.11 19.18
C GLU A 312 -7.58 -34.19 18.39
N VAL A 313 -7.06 -33.32 17.53
CA VAL A 313 -7.93 -32.42 16.77
C VAL A 313 -8.76 -33.18 15.72
N SER A 314 -8.21 -34.23 15.12
CA SER A 314 -8.92 -35.08 14.16
C SER A 314 -10.09 -35.82 14.81
N LYS A 315 -9.87 -36.41 16.00
CA LYS A 315 -10.92 -37.15 16.75
C LYS A 315 -12.06 -36.26 17.18
N ASN A 316 -11.78 -35.00 17.49
CA ASN A 316 -12.77 -34.02 17.99
C ASN A 316 -13.24 -33.03 16.90
N SER A 317 -12.97 -33.33 15.61
CA SER A 317 -13.45 -32.56 14.47
C SER A 317 -14.98 -32.58 14.40
N GLY A 318 -15.60 -31.42 14.22
CA GLY A 318 -17.06 -31.28 14.20
C GLY A 318 -17.72 -31.35 15.56
N VAL A 319 -16.99 -31.59 16.64
CA VAL A 319 -17.50 -31.55 18.04
C VAL A 319 -16.88 -30.39 18.79
N LEU A 320 -15.55 -30.40 18.98
CA LEU A 320 -14.85 -29.32 19.68
C LEU A 320 -14.26 -28.30 18.71
N TYR A 321 -13.87 -28.73 17.51
CA TYR A 321 -13.14 -27.92 16.53
C TYR A 321 -13.87 -27.86 15.19
N ASP A 322 -13.71 -26.72 14.52
CA ASP A 322 -14.22 -26.51 13.17
C ASP A 322 -13.63 -27.54 12.19
N PRO A 323 -14.47 -28.34 11.50
CA PRO A 323 -14.00 -29.38 10.60
C PRO A 323 -13.08 -28.89 9.49
N HIS A 324 -13.40 -27.73 8.91
CA HIS A 324 -12.61 -27.15 7.82
C HIS A 324 -11.23 -26.68 8.31
N ALA A 325 -11.16 -26.11 9.50
CA ALA A 325 -9.91 -25.74 10.14
C ALA A 325 -9.07 -27.00 10.47
N VAL A 326 -9.69 -28.05 10.98
CA VAL A 326 -9.00 -29.32 11.28
C VAL A 326 -8.46 -29.97 10.00
N ASP A 327 -9.27 -30.12 8.97
CA ASP A 327 -8.85 -30.73 7.70
C ASP A 327 -7.68 -29.97 7.07
N THR A 328 -7.75 -28.63 7.13
CA THR A 328 -6.67 -27.78 6.64
C THR A 328 -5.40 -27.95 7.45
N CYS A 329 -5.49 -27.99 8.77
CA CYS A 329 -4.36 -28.23 9.65
C CYS A 329 -3.69 -29.59 9.34
N LEU A 330 -4.47 -30.69 9.29
CA LEU A 330 -3.96 -32.02 8.97
C LEU A 330 -3.24 -32.06 7.61
N SER A 331 -3.81 -31.42 6.60
CA SER A 331 -3.24 -31.33 5.26
C SER A 331 -1.91 -30.52 5.23
N LEU A 332 -1.76 -29.49 6.06
CA LEU A 332 -0.51 -28.72 6.17
C LEU A 332 0.65 -29.60 6.69
N PHE A 333 0.39 -30.41 7.70
CA PHE A 333 1.43 -31.28 8.27
C PHE A 333 1.73 -32.49 7.39
N ARG A 334 0.70 -33.14 6.80
CA ARG A 334 0.85 -34.37 6.00
C ARG A 334 1.39 -34.10 4.60
N ASP A 335 0.81 -33.13 3.91
CA ASP A 335 1.07 -32.88 2.49
C ASP A 335 1.97 -31.66 2.28
N GLY A 336 1.91 -30.66 3.16
CA GLY A 336 2.60 -29.38 3.05
C GLY A 336 3.95 -29.32 3.76
N GLY A 337 4.31 -30.34 4.56
CA GLY A 337 5.57 -30.39 5.28
C GLY A 337 5.75 -29.27 6.33
N PHE A 338 4.65 -28.72 6.86
CA PHE A 338 4.70 -27.69 7.91
C PHE A 338 5.42 -28.25 9.14
N LYS A 339 6.31 -27.45 9.71
CA LYS A 339 7.03 -27.76 10.95
C LYS A 339 7.10 -26.50 11.79
N PHE A 340 6.93 -26.65 13.10
CA PHE A 340 7.24 -25.58 14.04
C PHE A 340 8.75 -25.29 14.05
N VAL A 341 9.11 -24.01 13.95
CA VAL A 341 10.48 -23.51 13.97
C VAL A 341 10.79 -22.80 15.28
#